data_7cfff2ff983e01550fd90443ab2b2747
#
_entry.id   7cfff2ff983e01550fd90443ab2b2747
#
_cell.length_a   1.000
_cell.length_b   1.000
_cell.length_c   1.000
_cell.angle_alpha   90.00
_cell.angle_beta   90.00
_cell.angle_gamma   90.00
#
_symmetry.space_group_name_H-M   'P 1'
#
loop_
_entity.id
_entity.type
_entity.pdbx_description
1 polymer ?
#
loop_
_entity_poly.entity_id
_entity_poly.type
_entity_poly.pdbx_seq_one_letter_code
_entity_poly.pdbx_strand_id
1 'polypeptide(L)'
;MSELTFEQMLEESFKTIRNGEVVDGTVIDVKPDEIILNIGYKADGIITRNEYTSEANVDLTTVVSVGDKMSAKVLKVNDGEGQVLLTYKRLAAEKGNERLKEAFENHEVLKAPVTQILGGGLSVVVDEARVFIPASLVSDTYEKDLSKYQGQEIEFVISEFNPRRNRVIGDRRQLLVAERAEKQKELFAKINVGDRMEGTVKNVTDFGAFIDLGGVDGLLHISEMSWGRVENPKKVFQVGDKVEVMIKDIHDTKIALSLKFPETNPWANAAEDYAVGTVITGKVAR
;
A
#
# COMPACT_ATOMS: atom_id res chain seq x y z
N MET A 1 36.52 42.57 -3.55
CA MET A 1 35.23 42.90 -4.22
C MET A 1 35.60 43.14 -5.68
N SER A 2 35.38 42.14 -6.54
CA SER A 2 35.60 42.28 -7.99
C SER A 2 34.43 43.08 -8.55
N GLU A 3 34.71 44.26 -9.02
CA GLU A 3 33.76 45.07 -9.79
C GLU A 3 33.43 44.30 -11.08
N LEU A 4 32.17 43.89 -11.24
CA LEU A 4 31.63 43.35 -12.45
C LEU A 4 31.74 44.46 -13.50
N THR A 5 32.39 44.17 -14.65
CA THR A 5 32.51 45.14 -15.75
C THR A 5 31.12 45.47 -16.31
N PHE A 6 30.92 46.68 -16.82
CA PHE A 6 29.65 47.14 -17.39
C PHE A 6 29.11 46.17 -18.47
N GLU A 7 30.02 45.54 -19.25
CA GLU A 7 29.65 44.47 -20.21
C GLU A 7 29.05 43.23 -19.57
N GLN A 8 29.59 42.80 -18.40
CA GLN A 8 29.03 41.69 -17.67
C GLN A 8 27.65 42.01 -17.07
N MET A 9 27.45 43.24 -16.58
CA MET A 9 26.14 43.70 -16.14
C MET A 9 25.14 43.83 -17.31
N LEU A 10 25.60 44.19 -18.50
CA LEU A 10 24.77 44.25 -19.70
C LEU A 10 24.39 42.84 -20.18
N GLU A 11 25.31 41.86 -20.17
CA GLU A 11 25.02 40.47 -20.53
C GLU A 11 24.07 39.80 -19.50
N GLU A 12 24.20 40.07 -18.22
CA GLU A 12 23.24 39.62 -17.19
C GLU A 12 21.83 40.21 -17.38
N SER A 13 21.73 41.42 -17.91
CA SER A 13 20.43 42.10 -18.18
C SER A 13 19.70 41.54 -19.41
N PHE A 14 20.39 40.83 -20.29
CA PHE A 14 19.82 40.19 -21.50
C PHE A 14 19.47 38.71 -21.29
N LYS A 15 19.05 38.30 -20.09
CA LYS A 15 18.47 36.96 -19.94
C LYS A 15 17.25 36.85 -20.85
N THR A 16 17.39 36.17 -21.96
CA THR A 16 16.25 35.77 -22.81
C THR A 16 15.67 34.47 -22.26
N ILE A 17 14.45 34.54 -21.78
CA ILE A 17 13.71 33.39 -21.28
C ILE A 17 12.92 32.76 -22.41
N ARG A 18 12.95 31.42 -22.51
CA ARG A 18 12.21 30.65 -23.52
C ARG A 18 11.12 29.80 -22.88
N ASN A 19 10.06 29.50 -23.64
CA ASN A 19 9.03 28.56 -23.19
C ASN A 19 9.65 27.18 -22.94
N GLY A 20 9.34 26.59 -21.79
CA GLY A 20 9.87 25.29 -21.37
C GLY A 20 11.19 25.36 -20.58
N GLU A 21 11.80 26.53 -20.43
CA GLU A 21 13.02 26.74 -19.65
C GLU A 21 12.71 26.74 -18.15
N VAL A 22 13.64 26.24 -17.33
CA VAL A 22 13.56 26.30 -15.89
C VAL A 22 14.25 27.57 -15.42
N VAL A 23 13.54 28.37 -14.66
CA VAL A 23 14.04 29.63 -14.06
C VAL A 23 13.96 29.56 -12.54
N ASP A 24 14.99 30.10 -11.90
CA ASP A 24 14.99 30.28 -10.46
C ASP A 24 14.51 31.68 -10.14
N GLY A 25 13.61 31.79 -9.19
CA GLY A 25 13.06 33.06 -8.75
C GLY A 25 12.94 33.16 -7.24
N THR A 26 12.78 34.36 -6.76
CA THR A 26 12.47 34.66 -5.37
C THR A 26 11.04 35.14 -5.26
N VAL A 27 10.28 34.61 -4.33
CA VAL A 27 8.90 34.99 -4.07
C VAL A 27 8.84 36.41 -3.55
N ILE A 28 8.16 37.31 -4.26
CA ILE A 28 7.98 38.70 -3.88
C ILE A 28 6.59 39.00 -3.29
N ASP A 29 5.59 38.25 -3.72
CA ASP A 29 4.23 38.38 -3.19
C ASP A 29 3.50 37.02 -3.30
N VAL A 30 2.61 36.76 -2.34
CA VAL A 30 1.79 35.53 -2.29
C VAL A 30 0.35 35.92 -2.04
N LYS A 31 -0.51 35.57 -2.97
CA LYS A 31 -1.97 35.70 -2.87
C LYS A 31 -2.62 34.32 -2.73
N PRO A 32 -3.86 34.21 -2.30
CA PRO A 32 -4.53 32.92 -2.15
C PRO A 32 -4.54 32.06 -3.43
N ASP A 33 -4.56 32.69 -4.60
CA ASP A 33 -4.70 32.01 -5.90
C ASP A 33 -3.46 32.12 -6.80
N GLU A 34 -2.47 32.96 -6.45
CA GLU A 34 -1.27 33.19 -7.27
C GLU A 34 -0.03 33.51 -6.44
N ILE A 35 1.14 33.10 -6.94
CA ILE A 35 2.45 33.44 -6.40
C ILE A 35 3.18 34.28 -7.41
N ILE A 36 3.77 35.38 -6.98
CA ILE A 36 4.56 36.28 -7.84
C ILE A 36 6.04 36.10 -7.51
N LEU A 37 6.83 35.80 -8.53
CA LEU A 37 8.26 35.54 -8.44
C LEU A 37 9.07 36.61 -9.21
N ASN A 38 10.09 37.11 -8.56
CA ASN A 38 11.15 37.84 -9.26
C ASN A 38 12.14 36.82 -9.86
N ILE A 39 12.14 36.71 -11.16
CA ILE A 39 12.98 35.76 -11.93
C ILE A 39 14.22 36.42 -12.55
N GLY A 40 14.51 37.67 -12.19
CA GLY A 40 15.61 38.44 -12.76
C GLY A 40 15.42 38.78 -14.26
N TYR A 41 14.18 38.85 -14.73
CA TYR A 41 13.78 39.22 -16.05
C TYR A 41 13.03 40.56 -16.00
N LYS A 42 12.82 41.20 -17.18
CA LYS A 42 12.08 42.47 -17.29
C LYS A 42 10.62 42.44 -16.83
N ALA A 43 10.09 41.23 -16.59
CA ALA A 43 8.75 40.97 -16.14
C ALA A 43 8.76 39.94 -15.00
N ASP A 44 7.84 40.05 -14.05
CA ASP A 44 7.68 39.10 -12.97
C ASP A 44 7.02 37.80 -13.46
N GLY A 45 7.38 36.71 -12.83
CA GLY A 45 6.80 35.40 -13.07
C GLY A 45 5.59 35.16 -12.19
N ILE A 46 4.51 34.63 -12.74
CA ILE A 46 3.30 34.27 -12.02
C ILE A 46 3.10 32.76 -12.07
N ILE A 47 2.85 32.17 -10.89
CA ILE A 47 2.40 30.78 -10.74
C ILE A 47 0.98 30.82 -10.19
N THR A 48 0.01 30.39 -10.97
CA THR A 48 -1.37 30.23 -10.48
C THR A 48 -1.48 28.99 -9.60
N ARG A 49 -2.48 28.93 -8.72
CA ARG A 49 -2.73 27.79 -7.84
C ARG A 49 -2.77 26.44 -8.59
N ASN A 50 -3.42 26.40 -9.75
CA ASN A 50 -3.52 25.19 -10.58
C ASN A 50 -2.19 24.74 -11.17
N GLU A 51 -1.24 25.64 -11.33
CA GLU A 51 0.12 25.39 -11.83
C GLU A 51 1.14 25.19 -10.67
N TYR A 52 0.71 25.38 -9.42
CA TYR A 52 1.49 25.08 -8.24
C TYR A 52 1.25 23.66 -7.75
N THR A 53 -0.01 23.26 -7.52
CA THR A 53 -0.37 21.93 -6.99
C THR A 53 -1.59 21.34 -7.66
N SER A 54 -1.72 20.00 -7.54
CA SER A 54 -2.90 19.23 -7.97
C SER A 54 -4.02 19.22 -6.92
N GLU A 55 -3.76 19.62 -5.70
CA GLU A 55 -4.75 19.62 -4.61
C GLU A 55 -5.75 20.75 -4.75
N ALA A 56 -7.04 20.38 -4.58
CA ALA A 56 -8.15 21.32 -4.70
C ALA A 56 -8.35 22.14 -3.46
N ASN A 57 -8.05 23.15 -3.02
CA ASN A 57 -8.27 23.97 -1.81
C ASN A 57 -7.02 24.24 -0.98
N VAL A 58 -5.84 24.22 -1.60
CA VAL A 58 -4.63 24.69 -0.93
C VAL A 58 -4.61 26.24 -0.96
N ASP A 59 -4.47 26.84 0.19
CA ASP A 59 -4.20 28.27 0.33
C ASP A 59 -2.69 28.49 0.19
N LEU A 60 -2.26 29.13 -0.90
CA LEU A 60 -0.86 29.34 -1.21
C LEU A 60 -0.13 30.16 -0.15
N THR A 61 -0.84 31.02 0.59
CA THR A 61 -0.26 31.83 1.67
C THR A 61 0.21 31.01 2.86
N THR A 62 -0.29 29.79 3.04
CA THR A 62 0.11 28.88 4.13
C THR A 62 1.30 28.00 3.76
N VAL A 63 1.57 27.83 2.46
CA VAL A 63 2.58 26.89 1.95
C VAL A 63 3.86 27.60 1.52
N VAL A 64 3.74 28.84 1.04
CA VAL A 64 4.87 29.62 0.50
C VAL A 64 4.94 30.96 1.20
N SER A 65 6.16 31.39 1.54
CA SER A 65 6.43 32.67 2.20
C SER A 65 7.17 33.63 1.26
N VAL A 66 6.93 34.92 1.44
CA VAL A 66 7.68 35.96 0.73
C VAL A 66 9.17 35.86 1.08
N GLY A 67 10.01 35.83 0.08
CA GLY A 67 11.47 35.66 0.20
C GLY A 67 11.96 34.25 -0.06
N ASP A 68 11.06 33.26 -0.21
CA ASP A 68 11.44 31.90 -0.55
C ASP A 68 12.02 31.84 -1.96
N LYS A 69 13.05 30.98 -2.14
CA LYS A 69 13.63 30.69 -3.45
C LYS A 69 12.90 29.50 -4.07
N MET A 70 12.44 29.66 -5.27
CA MET A 70 11.68 28.63 -5.99
C MET A 70 12.13 28.52 -7.43
N SER A 71 12.29 27.29 -7.92
CA SER A 71 12.51 27.00 -9.33
C SER A 71 11.17 26.71 -9.99
N ALA A 72 10.92 27.26 -11.16
CA ALA A 72 9.70 27.02 -11.92
C ALA A 72 10.00 26.92 -13.42
N LYS A 73 9.14 26.24 -14.16
CA LYS A 73 9.25 26.08 -15.62
C LYS A 73 8.39 27.11 -16.32
N VAL A 74 8.94 27.75 -17.34
CA VAL A 74 8.23 28.77 -18.13
C VAL A 74 7.19 28.10 -19.02
N LEU A 75 5.92 28.45 -18.83
CA LEU A 75 4.82 28.05 -19.71
C LEU A 75 4.71 28.98 -20.90
N LYS A 76 4.71 30.28 -20.65
CA LYS A 76 4.51 31.31 -21.62
C LYS A 76 5.24 32.58 -21.22
N VAL A 77 6.03 33.14 -22.11
CA VAL A 77 6.83 34.34 -21.84
C VAL A 77 6.00 35.63 -21.80
N ASN A 78 4.84 35.65 -22.48
CA ASN A 78 3.92 36.77 -22.47
C ASN A 78 2.49 36.25 -22.45
N ASP A 79 1.78 36.49 -21.37
CA ASP A 79 0.39 36.07 -21.15
C ASP A 79 -0.64 37.00 -21.79
N GLY A 80 -0.21 38.14 -22.31
CA GLY A 80 -1.04 39.24 -22.85
C GLY A 80 -1.05 40.49 -21.97
N GLU A 81 -0.69 40.33 -20.67
CA GLU A 81 -0.56 41.42 -19.67
C GLU A 81 0.91 41.82 -19.43
N GLY A 82 1.85 41.22 -20.15
CA GLY A 82 3.28 41.51 -20.03
C GLY A 82 3.99 40.72 -18.95
N GLN A 83 3.36 39.69 -18.40
CA GLN A 83 3.88 38.81 -17.32
C GLN A 83 4.34 37.47 -17.88
N VAL A 84 5.16 36.74 -17.11
CA VAL A 84 5.64 35.41 -17.49
C VAL A 84 4.85 34.37 -16.70
N LEU A 85 4.10 33.52 -17.42
CA LEU A 85 3.37 32.42 -16.79
C LEU A 85 4.31 31.26 -16.51
N LEU A 86 4.37 30.84 -15.26
CA LEU A 86 5.24 29.78 -14.75
C LEU A 86 4.42 28.60 -14.22
N THR A 87 5.05 27.42 -14.19
CA THR A 87 4.50 26.21 -13.57
C THR A 87 5.54 25.57 -12.65
N TYR A 88 5.17 25.35 -11.40
CA TYR A 88 5.92 24.57 -10.44
C TYR A 88 5.58 23.07 -10.56
N LYS A 89 4.30 22.77 -10.74
CA LYS A 89 3.75 21.42 -10.82
C LYS A 89 4.41 20.55 -11.88
N ARG A 90 4.66 21.09 -13.08
CA ARG A 90 5.32 20.31 -14.16
C ARG A 90 6.77 20.01 -13.81
N LEU A 91 7.47 20.94 -13.19
CA LEU A 91 8.84 20.74 -12.75
C LEU A 91 8.91 19.71 -11.60
N ALA A 92 7.99 19.81 -10.62
CA ALA A 92 7.87 18.85 -9.54
C ALA A 92 7.52 17.45 -10.06
N ALA A 93 6.59 17.34 -11.02
CA ALA A 93 6.25 16.08 -11.66
C ALA A 93 7.41 15.49 -12.49
N GLU A 94 8.24 16.30 -13.13
CA GLU A 94 9.44 15.83 -13.83
C GLU A 94 10.45 15.26 -12.82
N LYS A 95 10.74 15.97 -11.72
CA LYS A 95 11.59 15.49 -10.63
C LYS A 95 10.99 14.26 -9.94
N GLY A 96 9.69 14.25 -9.69
CA GLY A 96 8.97 13.11 -9.16
C GLY A 96 9.09 11.88 -10.07
N ASN A 97 8.99 12.06 -11.40
CA ASN A 97 9.17 10.96 -12.35
C ASN A 97 10.62 10.43 -12.36
N GLU A 98 11.63 11.28 -12.19
CA GLU A 98 13.03 10.84 -12.05
C GLU A 98 13.20 10.01 -10.78
N ARG A 99 12.65 10.46 -9.65
CA ARG A 99 12.65 9.70 -8.40
C ARG A 99 11.90 8.38 -8.52
N LEU A 100 10.74 8.37 -9.18
CA LEU A 100 9.99 7.14 -9.44
C LEU A 100 10.77 6.17 -10.34
N LYS A 101 11.57 6.68 -11.29
CA LYS A 101 12.47 5.85 -12.09
C LYS A 101 13.56 5.21 -11.25
N GLU A 102 14.23 5.99 -10.40
CA GLU A 102 15.24 5.47 -9.46
C GLU A 102 14.65 4.44 -8.50
N ALA A 103 13.46 4.71 -7.96
CA ALA A 103 12.73 3.78 -7.10
C ALA A 103 12.35 2.49 -7.83
N PHE A 104 12.02 2.56 -9.13
CA PHE A 104 11.76 1.40 -9.97
C PHE A 104 13.04 0.55 -10.18
N GLU A 105 14.18 1.19 -10.50
CA GLU A 105 15.45 0.51 -10.72
C GLU A 105 15.99 -0.16 -9.43
N ASN A 106 15.77 0.48 -8.28
CA ASN A 106 16.23 -0.01 -6.97
C ASN A 106 15.19 -0.88 -6.25
N HIS A 107 14.01 -1.08 -6.80
CA HIS A 107 12.87 -1.75 -6.13
C HIS A 107 12.56 -1.16 -4.74
N GLU A 108 12.63 0.16 -4.63
CA GLU A 108 12.41 0.88 -3.38
C GLU A 108 10.92 0.86 -3.00
N VAL A 109 10.64 0.67 -1.70
CA VAL A 109 9.30 0.76 -1.16
C VAL A 109 8.94 2.22 -0.97
N LEU A 110 7.92 2.66 -1.67
CA LEU A 110 7.36 4.00 -1.57
C LEU A 110 6.11 4.01 -0.69
N LYS A 111 5.91 5.12 0.02
CA LYS A 111 4.71 5.38 0.82
C LYS A 111 4.03 6.63 0.28
N ALA A 112 2.75 6.54 0.03
CA ALA A 112 1.98 7.70 -0.37
C ALA A 112 0.49 7.57 0.01
N PRO A 113 -0.19 8.70 0.25
CA PRO A 113 -1.63 8.70 0.50
C PRO A 113 -2.41 8.43 -0.80
N VAL A 114 -3.51 7.71 -0.66
CA VAL A 114 -4.46 7.50 -1.75
C VAL A 114 -5.25 8.78 -1.98
N THR A 115 -5.02 9.43 -3.12
CA THR A 115 -5.68 10.70 -3.46
C THR A 115 -7.03 10.46 -4.13
N GLN A 116 -7.15 9.44 -4.95
CA GLN A 116 -8.38 9.18 -5.70
C GLN A 116 -8.60 7.68 -5.93
N ILE A 117 -9.85 7.27 -5.87
CA ILE A 117 -10.28 5.90 -6.20
C ILE A 117 -10.89 5.93 -7.60
N LEU A 118 -10.34 5.09 -8.46
CA LEU A 118 -10.83 4.87 -9.82
C LEU A 118 -11.53 3.51 -9.91
N GLY A 119 -12.43 3.34 -10.89
CA GLY A 119 -13.17 2.09 -11.04
C GLY A 119 -12.31 0.83 -11.29
N GLY A 120 -11.03 1.01 -11.63
CA GLY A 120 -10.08 -0.08 -11.88
C GLY A 120 -8.92 -0.17 -10.89
N GLY A 121 -8.86 0.69 -9.87
CA GLY A 121 -7.76 0.72 -8.90
C GLY A 121 -7.64 2.02 -8.13
N LEU A 122 -6.49 2.22 -7.51
CA LEU A 122 -6.17 3.38 -6.71
C LEU A 122 -5.22 4.32 -7.46
N SER A 123 -5.36 5.61 -7.25
CA SER A 123 -4.42 6.63 -7.70
C SER A 123 -3.75 7.26 -6.49
N VAL A 124 -2.44 7.22 -6.47
CA VAL A 124 -1.59 7.86 -5.45
C VAL A 124 -0.73 8.93 -6.13
N VAL A 125 -0.32 9.94 -5.39
CA VAL A 125 0.55 11.00 -5.88
C VAL A 125 1.82 11.01 -5.04
N VAL A 126 2.97 10.91 -5.70
CA VAL A 126 4.30 11.02 -5.11
C VAL A 126 5.01 12.17 -5.82
N ASP A 127 5.37 13.23 -5.08
CA ASP A 127 6.06 14.41 -5.63
C ASP A 127 5.39 14.95 -6.91
N GLU A 128 4.07 15.15 -6.90
CA GLU A 128 3.21 15.57 -8.02
C GLU A 128 3.15 14.58 -9.21
N ALA A 129 3.89 13.48 -9.17
CA ALA A 129 3.79 12.42 -10.15
C ALA A 129 2.70 11.40 -9.76
N ARG A 130 1.87 11.01 -10.71
CA ARG A 130 0.76 10.07 -10.45
C ARG A 130 1.20 8.64 -10.67
N VAL A 131 0.94 7.80 -9.68
CA VAL A 131 1.10 6.35 -9.74
C VAL A 131 -0.28 5.70 -9.69
N PHE A 132 -0.52 4.76 -10.59
CA PHE A 132 -1.75 3.98 -10.62
C PHE A 132 -1.50 2.57 -10.06
N ILE A 133 -2.33 2.14 -9.13
CA ILE A 133 -2.27 0.79 -8.56
C ILE A 133 -3.56 0.05 -8.98
N PRO A 134 -3.48 -0.91 -9.91
CA PRO A 134 -4.62 -1.71 -10.32
C PRO A 134 -5.26 -2.44 -9.13
N ALA A 135 -6.57 -2.62 -9.14
CA ALA A 135 -7.30 -3.32 -8.07
C ALA A 135 -6.74 -4.73 -7.77
N SER A 136 -6.22 -5.42 -8.80
CA SER A 136 -5.58 -6.74 -8.67
C SER A 136 -4.23 -6.71 -7.96
N LEU A 137 -3.59 -5.55 -7.84
CA LEU A 137 -2.28 -5.35 -7.21
C LEU A 137 -2.36 -4.58 -5.88
N VAL A 138 -3.57 -4.23 -5.43
CA VAL A 138 -3.80 -3.55 -4.14
C VAL A 138 -3.67 -4.52 -2.96
N SER A 139 -4.19 -5.75 -3.12
CA SER A 139 -4.23 -6.77 -2.07
C SER A 139 -3.90 -8.15 -2.64
N ASP A 140 -3.55 -9.10 -1.77
CA ASP A 140 -3.37 -10.51 -2.11
C ASP A 140 -4.71 -11.22 -2.38
N THR A 141 -5.81 -10.68 -1.83
CA THR A 141 -7.18 -11.16 -2.04
C THR A 141 -7.99 -10.17 -2.87
N TYR A 142 -8.95 -10.67 -3.63
CA TYR A 142 -9.83 -9.81 -4.42
C TYR A 142 -10.74 -8.98 -3.51
N GLU A 143 -10.53 -7.68 -3.50
CA GLU A 143 -11.34 -6.72 -2.76
C GLU A 143 -12.30 -5.98 -3.69
N LYS A 144 -13.58 -6.09 -3.39
CA LYS A 144 -14.63 -5.39 -4.15
C LYS A 144 -14.73 -3.92 -3.77
N ASP A 145 -14.44 -3.59 -2.51
CA ASP A 145 -14.57 -2.24 -1.99
C ASP A 145 -13.19 -1.64 -1.70
N LEU A 146 -12.80 -0.73 -2.58
CA LEU A 146 -11.56 0.04 -2.46
C LEU A 146 -11.75 1.34 -1.69
N SER A 147 -13.00 1.71 -1.34
CA SER A 147 -13.31 2.99 -0.69
C SER A 147 -12.63 3.14 0.67
N LYS A 148 -12.35 2.03 1.33
CA LYS A 148 -11.63 2.01 2.62
C LYS A 148 -10.21 2.56 2.55
N TYR A 149 -9.59 2.57 1.38
CA TYR A 149 -8.22 3.07 1.20
C TYR A 149 -8.14 4.57 0.95
N GLN A 150 -9.27 5.26 0.77
CA GLN A 150 -9.28 6.70 0.50
C GLN A 150 -8.65 7.48 1.66
N GLY A 151 -7.64 8.29 1.34
CA GLY A 151 -6.90 9.08 2.33
C GLY A 151 -5.95 8.28 3.22
N GLN A 152 -5.84 6.96 3.06
CA GLN A 152 -4.86 6.15 3.78
C GLN A 152 -3.50 6.17 3.09
N GLU A 153 -2.45 6.17 3.88
CA GLU A 153 -1.10 5.93 3.38
C GLU A 153 -0.93 4.45 3.06
N ILE A 154 -0.47 4.16 1.86
CA ILE A 154 -0.17 2.79 1.42
C ILE A 154 1.27 2.66 0.97
N GLU A 155 1.85 1.52 1.27
CA GLU A 155 3.18 1.11 0.81
C GLU A 155 3.05 0.33 -0.49
N PHE A 156 3.91 0.61 -1.45
CA PHE A 156 3.93 -0.08 -2.73
C PHE A 156 5.31 -0.01 -3.37
N VAL A 157 5.56 -0.90 -4.33
CA VAL A 157 6.76 -0.90 -5.19
C VAL A 157 6.31 -0.58 -6.61
N ILE A 158 7.15 0.05 -7.41
CA ILE A 158 6.84 0.31 -8.80
C ILE A 158 7.09 -0.96 -9.62
N SER A 159 6.07 -1.45 -10.31
CA SER A 159 6.16 -2.64 -11.17
C SER A 159 6.37 -2.30 -12.65
N GLU A 160 5.84 -1.18 -13.12
CA GLU A 160 6.01 -0.70 -14.49
C GLU A 160 6.22 0.81 -14.50
N PHE A 161 7.24 1.26 -15.23
CA PHE A 161 7.54 2.67 -15.43
C PHE A 161 7.59 2.99 -16.93
N ASN A 162 6.62 3.77 -17.42
CA ASN A 162 6.57 4.19 -18.83
C ASN A 162 6.44 5.71 -18.95
N PRO A 163 7.56 6.44 -19.06
CA PRO A 163 7.55 7.89 -19.08
C PRO A 163 6.89 8.47 -20.35
N ARG A 164 6.95 7.74 -21.50
CA ARG A 164 6.35 8.19 -22.76
C ARG A 164 4.84 8.27 -22.72
N ARG A 165 4.21 7.40 -21.92
CA ARG A 165 2.75 7.33 -21.75
C ARG A 165 2.29 7.95 -20.44
N ASN A 166 3.19 8.56 -19.67
CA ASN A 166 2.91 9.06 -18.32
C ASN A 166 2.21 8.00 -17.43
N ARG A 167 2.63 6.74 -17.60
CA ARG A 167 2.02 5.61 -16.92
C ARG A 167 3.05 4.96 -15.97
N VAL A 168 2.77 5.06 -14.69
CA VAL A 168 3.52 4.39 -13.64
C VAL A 168 2.55 3.48 -12.90
N ILE A 169 2.89 2.19 -12.79
CA ILE A 169 2.07 1.20 -12.12
C ILE A 169 2.77 0.80 -10.83
N GLY A 170 2.06 0.96 -9.71
CA GLY A 170 2.48 0.48 -8.41
C GLY A 170 1.91 -0.91 -8.11
N ASP A 171 2.65 -1.71 -7.35
CA ASP A 171 2.28 -3.03 -6.87
C ASP A 171 2.47 -3.10 -5.36
N ARG A 172 1.36 -3.19 -4.63
CA ARG A 172 1.34 -3.41 -3.19
C ARG A 172 1.34 -4.90 -2.86
N ARG A 173 0.78 -5.71 -3.75
CA ARG A 173 0.64 -7.15 -3.54
C ARG A 173 1.97 -7.83 -3.33
N GLN A 174 3.02 -7.42 -4.04
CA GLN A 174 4.38 -7.98 -3.86
C GLN A 174 4.87 -7.81 -2.43
N LEU A 175 4.66 -6.66 -1.80
CA LEU A 175 5.05 -6.40 -0.41
C LEU A 175 4.26 -7.28 0.55
N LEU A 176 2.94 -7.35 0.38
CA LEU A 176 2.08 -8.18 1.22
C LEU A 176 2.43 -9.68 1.12
N VAL A 177 2.74 -10.15 -0.10
CA VAL A 177 3.16 -11.54 -0.33
C VAL A 177 4.55 -11.79 0.29
N ALA A 178 5.50 -10.86 0.17
CA ALA A 178 6.82 -10.98 0.77
C ALA A 178 6.73 -10.98 2.30
N GLU A 179 5.99 -10.05 2.88
CA GLU A 179 5.75 -9.97 4.33
C GLU A 179 5.07 -11.25 4.87
N ARG A 180 4.09 -11.75 4.09
CA ARG A 180 3.42 -13.01 4.44
C ARG A 180 4.38 -14.19 4.38
N ALA A 181 5.24 -14.24 3.35
CA ALA A 181 6.24 -15.29 3.21
C ALA A 181 7.29 -15.28 4.33
N GLU A 182 7.68 -14.09 4.80
CA GLU A 182 8.57 -13.94 5.96
C GLU A 182 7.89 -14.42 7.26
N LYS A 183 6.69 -13.94 7.54
CA LYS A 183 5.89 -14.41 8.69
C LYS A 183 5.67 -15.91 8.63
N GLN A 184 5.43 -16.44 7.44
CA GLN A 184 5.30 -17.88 7.20
C GLN A 184 6.57 -18.63 7.56
N LYS A 185 7.74 -18.17 7.10
CA LYS A 185 9.03 -18.79 7.44
C LYS A 185 9.33 -18.74 8.94
N GLU A 186 9.07 -17.61 9.57
CA GLU A 186 9.24 -17.46 11.03
C GLU A 186 8.32 -18.41 11.80
N LEU A 187 7.09 -18.56 11.35
CA LEU A 187 6.12 -19.44 11.97
C LEU A 187 6.57 -20.90 11.82
N PHE A 188 6.96 -21.33 10.61
CA PHE A 188 7.48 -22.67 10.38
C PHE A 188 8.76 -22.99 11.18
N ALA A 189 9.58 -21.98 11.49
CA ALA A 189 10.76 -22.17 12.33
C ALA A 189 10.44 -22.36 13.82
N LYS A 190 9.25 -21.91 14.26
CA LYS A 190 8.83 -21.96 15.67
C LYS A 190 7.89 -23.13 16.00
N ILE A 191 7.20 -23.65 14.98
CA ILE A 191 6.17 -24.67 15.16
C ILE A 191 6.73 -26.09 14.99
N ASN A 192 6.27 -26.99 15.84
CA ASN A 192 6.55 -28.42 15.75
C ASN A 192 5.24 -29.22 15.69
N VAL A 193 5.34 -30.43 15.16
CA VAL A 193 4.21 -31.37 15.20
C VAL A 193 3.88 -31.69 16.66
N GLY A 194 2.61 -31.50 17.05
CA GLY A 194 2.12 -31.67 18.41
C GLY A 194 1.93 -30.37 19.19
N ASP A 195 2.43 -29.22 18.67
CA ASP A 195 2.22 -27.92 19.33
C ASP A 195 0.76 -27.48 19.25
N ARG A 196 0.32 -26.73 20.28
CA ARG A 196 -1.01 -26.12 20.36
C ARG A 196 -0.90 -24.65 20.04
N MET A 197 -1.80 -24.17 19.20
CA MET A 197 -1.86 -22.77 18.80
C MET A 197 -3.29 -22.27 18.72
N GLU A 198 -3.48 -21.00 19.06
CA GLU A 198 -4.74 -20.31 18.75
C GLU A 198 -4.73 -19.87 17.28
N GLY A 199 -5.81 -20.17 16.56
CA GLY A 199 -6.02 -19.71 15.20
C GLY A 199 -7.42 -19.12 15.03
N THR A 200 -7.61 -18.35 13.95
CA THR A 200 -8.89 -17.76 13.60
C THR A 200 -9.47 -18.44 12.38
N VAL A 201 -10.74 -18.85 12.44
CA VAL A 201 -11.44 -19.48 11.31
C VAL A 201 -11.62 -18.46 10.20
N LYS A 202 -10.94 -18.69 9.07
CA LYS A 202 -10.98 -17.81 7.89
C LYS A 202 -12.08 -18.22 6.91
N ASN A 203 -12.26 -19.52 6.72
CA ASN A 203 -13.26 -20.05 5.81
C ASN A 203 -13.70 -21.45 6.25
N VAL A 204 -14.97 -21.79 6.03
CA VAL A 204 -15.53 -23.12 6.35
C VAL A 204 -16.09 -23.75 5.09
N THR A 205 -15.55 -24.92 4.74
CA THR A 205 -15.97 -25.74 3.59
C THR A 205 -16.69 -26.99 4.08
N ASP A 206 -17.24 -27.79 3.16
CA ASP A 206 -17.96 -29.02 3.51
C ASP A 206 -17.04 -30.14 3.99
N PHE A 207 -15.75 -30.09 3.65
CA PHE A 207 -14.74 -31.08 4.06
C PHE A 207 -13.86 -30.63 5.24
N GLY A 208 -13.95 -29.36 5.65
CA GLY A 208 -13.12 -28.84 6.74
C GLY A 208 -13.18 -27.34 6.91
N ALA A 209 -12.42 -26.83 7.86
CA ALA A 209 -12.24 -25.41 8.10
C ALA A 209 -10.80 -24.98 7.82
N PHE A 210 -10.64 -23.81 7.21
CA PHE A 210 -9.35 -23.14 7.07
C PHE A 210 -9.16 -22.20 8.24
N ILE A 211 -8.07 -22.36 8.97
CA ILE A 211 -7.75 -21.61 10.17
C ILE A 211 -6.45 -20.85 9.92
N ASP A 212 -6.49 -19.55 10.11
CA ASP A 212 -5.31 -18.68 10.03
C ASP A 212 -4.56 -18.72 11.36
N LEU A 213 -3.30 -19.13 11.30
CA LEU A 213 -2.38 -19.24 12.45
C LEU A 213 -1.45 -18.02 12.57
N GLY A 214 -1.80 -16.90 11.93
CA GLY A 214 -1.00 -15.68 11.95
C GLY A 214 -0.03 -15.57 10.76
N GLY A 215 -0.49 -15.95 9.57
CA GLY A 215 0.26 -15.86 8.30
C GLY A 215 0.30 -17.16 7.50
N VAL A 216 -0.12 -18.28 8.09
CA VAL A 216 -0.26 -19.57 7.41
C VAL A 216 -1.65 -20.11 7.61
N ASP A 217 -2.27 -20.54 6.53
CA ASP A 217 -3.59 -21.17 6.58
C ASP A 217 -3.41 -22.69 6.86
N GLY A 218 -3.90 -23.15 8.00
CA GLY A 218 -3.97 -24.57 8.34
C GLY A 218 -5.32 -25.17 7.96
N LEU A 219 -5.33 -26.42 7.56
CA LEU A 219 -6.55 -27.17 7.27
C LEU A 219 -6.93 -28.07 8.44
N LEU A 220 -8.10 -27.78 9.02
CA LEU A 220 -8.77 -28.65 9.98
C LEU A 220 -9.78 -29.51 9.21
N HIS A 221 -9.41 -30.74 8.91
CA HIS A 221 -10.30 -31.69 8.21
C HIS A 221 -11.47 -32.09 9.10
N ILE A 222 -12.64 -32.41 8.50
CA ILE A 222 -13.87 -32.82 9.22
C ILE A 222 -13.62 -34.00 10.17
N SER A 223 -12.76 -34.95 9.81
CA SER A 223 -12.40 -36.10 10.64
C SER A 223 -11.59 -35.71 11.88
N GLU A 224 -10.95 -34.56 11.90
CA GLU A 224 -10.11 -34.07 12.99
C GLU A 224 -10.79 -33.02 13.89
N MET A 225 -12.04 -32.62 13.56
CA MET A 225 -12.80 -31.63 14.29
C MET A 225 -13.34 -32.13 15.63
N SER A 226 -13.63 -33.42 15.71
CA SER A 226 -14.19 -34.02 16.92
C SER A 226 -13.86 -35.53 16.98
N TRP A 227 -13.91 -36.10 18.18
CA TRP A 227 -13.89 -37.54 18.41
C TRP A 227 -15.16 -38.23 17.88
N GLY A 228 -16.29 -37.48 17.83
CA GLY A 228 -17.55 -37.94 17.26
C GLY A 228 -17.69 -37.60 15.76
N ARG A 229 -18.74 -38.13 15.13
CA ARG A 229 -19.04 -37.84 13.74
C ARG A 229 -19.61 -36.42 13.60
N VAL A 230 -18.90 -35.56 12.88
CA VAL A 230 -19.36 -34.23 12.49
C VAL A 230 -19.96 -34.35 11.08
N GLU A 231 -21.24 -34.01 10.92
CA GLU A 231 -21.91 -34.09 9.61
C GLU A 231 -21.76 -32.80 8.82
N ASN A 232 -21.65 -31.65 9.50
CA ASN A 232 -21.56 -30.36 8.84
C ASN A 232 -20.65 -29.39 9.62
N PRO A 233 -19.47 -29.08 9.10
CA PRO A 233 -18.53 -28.14 9.71
C PRO A 233 -19.10 -26.74 9.93
N LYS A 234 -19.99 -26.27 9.03
CA LYS A 234 -20.63 -24.95 9.11
C LYS A 234 -21.56 -24.75 10.29
N LYS A 235 -21.99 -25.86 10.94
CA LYS A 235 -22.79 -25.79 12.18
C LYS A 235 -21.92 -25.68 13.43
N VAL A 236 -20.65 -26.04 13.31
CA VAL A 236 -19.70 -26.11 14.43
C VAL A 236 -18.85 -24.85 14.50
N PHE A 237 -18.46 -24.30 13.34
CA PHE A 237 -17.57 -23.14 13.23
C PHE A 237 -18.17 -22.07 12.36
N GLN A 238 -17.94 -20.81 12.78
CA GLN A 238 -18.27 -19.61 12.03
C GLN A 238 -16.97 -18.90 11.63
N VAL A 239 -17.01 -18.14 10.54
CA VAL A 239 -15.90 -17.31 10.11
C VAL A 239 -15.65 -16.24 11.16
N GLY A 240 -14.40 -16.14 11.64
CA GLY A 240 -13.99 -15.23 12.71
C GLY A 240 -13.88 -15.86 14.10
N ASP A 241 -14.30 -17.13 14.27
CA ASP A 241 -14.14 -17.82 15.54
C ASP A 241 -12.65 -18.06 15.85
N LYS A 242 -12.28 -17.87 17.13
CA LYS A 242 -10.96 -18.24 17.62
C LYS A 242 -11.03 -19.67 18.16
N VAL A 243 -10.12 -20.50 17.68
CA VAL A 243 -10.09 -21.93 18.01
C VAL A 243 -8.67 -22.33 18.37
N GLU A 244 -8.50 -23.01 19.50
CA GLU A 244 -7.23 -23.66 19.85
C GLU A 244 -7.11 -24.97 19.07
N VAL A 245 -6.03 -25.13 18.31
CA VAL A 245 -5.78 -26.27 17.44
C VAL A 245 -4.41 -26.86 17.71
N MET A 246 -4.29 -28.16 17.50
CA MET A 246 -3.02 -28.87 17.56
C MET A 246 -2.49 -29.14 16.14
N ILE A 247 -1.20 -28.95 15.96
CA ILE A 247 -0.53 -29.28 14.70
C ILE A 247 -0.36 -30.77 14.59
N LYS A 248 -1.05 -31.40 13.64
CA LYS A 248 -0.98 -32.82 13.39
C LYS A 248 0.18 -33.18 12.48
N ASP A 249 0.36 -32.43 11.42
CA ASP A 249 1.37 -32.66 10.39
C ASP A 249 1.69 -31.37 9.63
N ILE A 250 2.90 -31.30 9.08
CA ILE A 250 3.39 -30.15 8.32
C ILE A 250 3.92 -30.67 6.98
N HIS A 251 3.24 -30.35 5.88
CA HIS A 251 3.65 -30.67 4.53
C HIS A 251 3.94 -29.39 3.74
N ASP A 252 5.22 -29.14 3.42
CA ASP A 252 5.69 -27.95 2.70
C ASP A 252 5.12 -26.64 3.28
N THR A 253 4.09 -26.09 2.63
CA THR A 253 3.42 -24.85 3.03
C THR A 253 2.04 -25.07 3.65
N LYS A 254 1.63 -26.34 3.84
CA LYS A 254 0.31 -26.71 4.35
C LYS A 254 0.42 -27.33 5.74
N ILE A 255 -0.37 -26.85 6.65
CA ILE A 255 -0.44 -27.36 8.02
C ILE A 255 -1.75 -28.14 8.18
N ALA A 256 -1.65 -29.41 8.57
CA ALA A 256 -2.80 -30.20 8.98
C ALA A 256 -3.04 -29.99 10.47
N LEU A 257 -4.27 -29.62 10.80
CA LEU A 257 -4.68 -29.31 12.18
C LEU A 257 -5.60 -30.39 12.75
N SER A 258 -5.62 -30.53 14.05
CA SER A 258 -6.50 -31.44 14.78
C SER A 258 -7.03 -30.77 16.05
N LEU A 259 -8.30 -31.04 16.38
CA LEU A 259 -8.93 -30.71 17.67
C LEU A 259 -8.99 -31.96 18.60
N LYS A 260 -8.42 -33.07 18.15
CA LYS A 260 -8.37 -34.30 18.93
C LYS A 260 -7.19 -34.27 19.89
N PHE A 261 -7.33 -33.51 20.95
CA PHE A 261 -6.33 -33.49 22.03
C PHE A 261 -6.26 -34.85 22.73
N PRO A 262 -5.06 -35.38 23.00
CA PRO A 262 -4.93 -36.67 23.72
C PRO A 262 -5.65 -36.72 25.06
N GLU A 263 -5.70 -35.57 25.77
CA GLU A 263 -6.34 -35.44 27.09
C GLU A 263 -7.88 -35.50 27.01
N THR A 264 -8.46 -35.11 25.90
CA THR A 264 -9.92 -35.12 25.67
C THR A 264 -10.39 -36.39 24.97
N ASN A 265 -9.54 -37.42 24.86
CA ASN A 265 -9.87 -38.66 24.20
C ASN A 265 -10.89 -39.45 25.07
N PRO A 266 -12.17 -39.58 24.61
CA PRO A 266 -13.19 -40.31 25.41
C PRO A 266 -12.87 -41.81 25.51
N TRP A 267 -11.94 -42.28 24.69
CA TRP A 267 -11.57 -43.70 24.65
C TRP A 267 -10.25 -44.01 25.39
N ALA A 268 -9.59 -43.00 25.97
CA ALA A 268 -8.31 -43.20 26.66
C ALA A 268 -8.44 -44.20 27.84
N ASN A 269 -9.53 -44.11 28.57
CA ASN A 269 -9.81 -45.00 29.72
C ASN A 269 -10.84 -46.09 29.39
N ALA A 270 -11.17 -46.27 28.10
CA ALA A 270 -12.20 -47.24 27.70
C ALA A 270 -11.91 -48.68 28.12
N ALA A 271 -10.64 -49.06 28.23
CA ALA A 271 -10.25 -50.38 28.70
C ALA A 271 -10.57 -50.60 30.22
N GLU A 272 -10.57 -49.51 31.00
CA GLU A 272 -10.94 -49.52 32.41
C GLU A 272 -12.44 -49.38 32.61
N ASP A 273 -13.06 -48.41 31.90
CA ASP A 273 -14.49 -48.11 32.02
C ASP A 273 -15.39 -49.20 31.44
N TYR A 274 -14.91 -49.91 30.42
CA TYR A 274 -15.62 -50.99 29.73
C TYR A 274 -14.90 -52.33 29.83
N ALA A 275 -14.33 -52.63 31.00
CA ALA A 275 -13.69 -53.91 31.27
C ALA A 275 -14.67 -55.09 31.11
N VAL A 276 -14.15 -56.27 30.76
CA VAL A 276 -14.97 -57.45 30.54
C VAL A 276 -15.74 -57.78 31.82
N GLY A 277 -17.07 -57.76 31.74
CA GLY A 277 -17.97 -57.98 32.86
C GLY A 277 -18.65 -56.73 33.45
N THR A 278 -18.31 -55.53 32.92
CA THR A 278 -18.95 -54.28 33.33
C THR A 278 -20.36 -54.18 32.71
N VAL A 279 -21.37 -53.87 33.53
CA VAL A 279 -22.74 -53.64 33.07
C VAL A 279 -22.86 -52.20 32.59
N ILE A 280 -23.13 -52.01 31.32
CA ILE A 280 -23.33 -50.69 30.72
C ILE A 280 -24.74 -50.52 30.22
N THR A 281 -25.25 -49.29 30.38
CA THR A 281 -26.56 -48.91 29.83
C THR A 281 -26.37 -48.14 28.55
N GLY A 282 -26.83 -48.66 27.44
CA GLY A 282 -26.68 -48.04 26.11
C GLY A 282 -27.99 -47.99 25.36
N LYS A 283 -28.11 -47.02 24.43
CA LYS A 283 -29.21 -46.94 23.50
C LYS A 283 -28.80 -47.58 22.19
N VAL A 284 -29.59 -48.55 21.74
CA VAL A 284 -29.36 -49.19 20.43
C VAL A 284 -29.61 -48.16 19.34
N ALA A 285 -28.59 -47.85 18.55
CA ALA A 285 -28.66 -46.85 17.48
C ALA A 285 -29.09 -47.43 16.14
N ARG A 286 -28.86 -48.74 15.90
CA ARG A 286 -29.29 -49.52 14.72
C ARG A 286 -29.20 -51.00 15.02
#